data_01ad5644ba31dca951b8f255510df735
#
_entry.id   01ad5644ba31dca951b8f255510df735
#
_cell.length_a   1.000
_cell.length_b   1.000
_cell.length_c   1.000
_cell.angle_alpha   90.00
_cell.angle_beta   90.00
_cell.angle_gamma   90.00
#
_symmetry.space_group_name_H-M   'P 1'
#
loop_
_entity.id
_entity.type
_entity.pdbx_description
1 polymer ?
#
loop_
_entity_poly.entity_id
_entity_poly.type
_entity_poly.pdbx_seq_one_letter_code
_entity_poly.pdbx_strand_id
1 'polypeptide(L)'
;MNRIDALAARLATWRWLPYAVAALLSLVAVWFGLDLWNLDWKVPLYYSGDALAVGSHFKTIIEYGWFTHQPDLGAPYGQFYNDYPQADNLHFLVASVLRVFTHDFGALMNIYFVIGFPLAAVTAVWFLRLVGVSRTLSVALGVLFSIAPYHFIKGEGHLFLAAYFVVPLALGILYLVATGQPLWSRRILSGRNLATVGILVLLGTASSYYSVFVALVLAVVGLAKLWQTHAWRRFWGAAAAGGVIALTMVINLLPDLIYRLANGANEAVLVRSPPEAELYSFKIASLLLPVPGHRFGPFATLRQLYDTYYPLPSEAPALGLIGAAGFVALIVFAVYFLLSAGKTRWRAPKQYVRTLAILAGMTLVAFLFGTVGGLSTLLSFVDFPIRSWNRIAILIAMLALAAVGLILDRFVRWVLRKTRSRRADAPTGHPATPPSARRWIVAVPLAVVLMLLAVWDQIPPIDPAARAATVASYDSDDSFVQQVEQTVAPGCLIYQLPYIPFPESPPVNGVTDSDELRPFLHSDDLRWSAGGIKGRAPIDDVGAYASLAVPAMLMALNGIDACGIVVDRAAYTDHGDDIVAQLERATGTGASAFDSADGRFTFIGTAP
;
A
#
# COMPACT_ATOMS: atom_id res chain seq x y z
N MET A 1 -42.19 -6.93 -24.10
CA MET A 1 -40.95 -6.69 -23.37
C MET A 1 -41.08 -7.32 -21.99
N ASN A 2 -40.33 -8.38 -21.69
CA ASN A 2 -40.43 -9.06 -20.40
C ASN A 2 -40.03 -8.10 -19.28
N ARG A 3 -40.59 -8.27 -18.06
CA ARG A 3 -40.23 -7.44 -16.87
C ARG A 3 -38.74 -7.33 -16.65
N ILE A 4 -37.99 -8.38 -16.97
CA ILE A 4 -36.51 -8.42 -16.90
C ILE A 4 -35.84 -7.45 -17.89
N ASP A 5 -36.35 -7.35 -19.12
CA ASP A 5 -35.83 -6.42 -20.13
C ASP A 5 -36.10 -4.95 -19.75
N ALA A 6 -37.27 -4.69 -19.15
CA ALA A 6 -37.62 -3.36 -18.67
C ALA A 6 -36.76 -2.95 -17.46
N LEU A 7 -36.47 -3.87 -16.52
CA LEU A 7 -35.61 -3.66 -15.40
C LEU A 7 -34.17 -3.43 -15.87
N ALA A 8 -33.66 -4.29 -16.76
CA ALA A 8 -32.29 -4.15 -17.32
C ALA A 8 -32.12 -2.82 -18.07
N ALA A 9 -33.15 -2.36 -18.81
CA ALA A 9 -33.12 -1.06 -19.47
C ALA A 9 -33.10 0.11 -18.47
N ARG A 10 -33.88 0.03 -17.38
CA ARG A 10 -33.81 1.05 -16.29
C ARG A 10 -32.50 1.05 -15.57
N LEU A 11 -31.93 -0.10 -15.20
CA LEU A 11 -30.61 -0.21 -14.55
C LEU A 11 -29.49 0.28 -15.49
N ALA A 12 -29.64 0.12 -16.80
CA ALA A 12 -28.67 0.63 -17.78
C ALA A 12 -28.63 2.17 -17.83
N THR A 13 -29.66 2.88 -17.36
CA THR A 13 -29.65 4.35 -17.28
C THR A 13 -28.87 4.87 -16.06
N TRP A 14 -28.68 4.08 -15.03
CA TRP A 14 -27.97 4.47 -13.80
C TRP A 14 -26.46 4.44 -14.01
N ARG A 15 -25.87 5.60 -14.18
CA ARG A 15 -24.43 5.74 -14.47
C ARG A 15 -23.56 5.33 -13.29
N TRP A 16 -24.02 5.48 -12.07
CA TRP A 16 -23.31 5.16 -10.82
C TRP A 16 -23.36 3.67 -10.43
N LEU A 17 -24.33 2.91 -10.96
CA LEU A 17 -24.57 1.51 -10.58
C LEU A 17 -23.32 0.60 -10.71
N PRO A 18 -22.49 0.66 -11.79
CA PRO A 18 -21.30 -0.18 -11.88
C PRO A 18 -20.30 0.09 -10.73
N TYR A 19 -20.21 1.31 -10.26
CA TYR A 19 -19.31 1.70 -9.16
C TYR A 19 -19.80 1.15 -7.83
N ALA A 20 -21.08 1.32 -7.53
CA ALA A 20 -21.69 0.79 -6.31
C ALA A 20 -21.62 -0.75 -6.25
N VAL A 21 -21.91 -1.43 -7.40
CA VAL A 21 -21.82 -2.89 -7.48
C VAL A 21 -20.36 -3.36 -7.28
N ALA A 22 -19.39 -2.67 -7.87
CA ALA A 22 -17.98 -3.04 -7.70
C ALA A 22 -17.52 -2.84 -6.24
N ALA A 23 -17.90 -1.74 -5.60
CA ALA A 23 -17.61 -1.49 -4.19
C ALA A 23 -18.22 -2.56 -3.29
N LEU A 24 -19.50 -2.89 -3.49
CA LEU A 24 -20.18 -3.92 -2.71
C LEU A 24 -19.56 -5.31 -2.91
N LEU A 25 -19.30 -5.72 -4.16
CA LEU A 25 -18.69 -7.02 -4.45
C LEU A 25 -17.24 -7.12 -3.93
N SER A 26 -16.52 -6.01 -3.95
CA SER A 26 -15.19 -5.93 -3.34
C SER A 26 -15.25 -6.14 -1.82
N LEU A 27 -16.16 -5.47 -1.13
CA LEU A 27 -16.39 -5.67 0.31
C LEU A 27 -16.83 -7.10 0.62
N VAL A 28 -17.74 -7.67 -0.17
CA VAL A 28 -18.17 -9.07 0.00
C VAL A 28 -16.99 -10.03 -0.18
N ALA A 29 -16.17 -9.82 -1.20
CA ALA A 29 -15.00 -10.67 -1.44
C ALA A 29 -14.01 -10.64 -0.27
N VAL A 30 -13.75 -9.46 0.30
CA VAL A 30 -12.84 -9.27 1.45
C VAL A 30 -13.48 -9.79 2.74
N TRP A 31 -14.77 -9.53 2.94
CA TRP A 31 -15.52 -10.02 4.10
C TRP A 31 -15.40 -11.54 4.26
N PHE A 32 -15.63 -12.27 3.17
CA PHE A 32 -15.47 -13.73 3.16
C PHE A 32 -14.01 -14.18 3.01
N GLY A 33 -13.19 -13.42 2.30
CA GLY A 33 -11.80 -13.77 2.04
C GLY A 33 -10.89 -13.65 3.26
N LEU A 34 -11.14 -12.68 4.12
CA LEU A 34 -10.38 -12.42 5.35
C LEU A 34 -11.12 -12.87 6.63
N ASP A 35 -12.27 -13.53 6.51
CA ASP A 35 -13.06 -14.02 7.65
C ASP A 35 -13.38 -12.90 8.66
N LEU A 36 -13.82 -11.73 8.15
CA LEU A 36 -13.97 -10.52 8.95
C LEU A 36 -15.09 -10.61 10.01
N TRP A 37 -15.98 -11.60 9.92
CA TRP A 37 -17.01 -11.84 10.95
C TRP A 37 -16.45 -12.49 12.24
N ASN A 38 -15.25 -13.09 12.16
CA ASN A 38 -14.53 -13.68 13.29
C ASN A 38 -13.37 -12.78 13.77
N LEU A 39 -13.25 -11.57 13.22
CA LEU A 39 -12.20 -10.64 13.59
C LEU A 39 -12.57 -9.91 14.88
N ASP A 40 -11.68 -9.92 15.86
CA ASP A 40 -11.66 -8.87 16.87
C ASP A 40 -11.10 -7.59 16.21
N TRP A 41 -11.98 -6.60 16.04
CA TRP A 41 -11.63 -5.36 15.36
C TRP A 41 -10.61 -4.50 16.10
N LYS A 42 -10.40 -4.73 17.39
CA LYS A 42 -9.40 -4.01 18.19
C LYS A 42 -7.99 -4.56 17.97
N VAL A 43 -7.87 -5.84 17.61
CA VAL A 43 -6.59 -6.46 17.31
C VAL A 43 -6.25 -6.21 15.82
N PRO A 44 -5.12 -5.53 15.49
CA PRO A 44 -4.70 -5.34 14.12
C PRO A 44 -4.54 -6.67 13.38
N LEU A 45 -4.86 -6.72 12.09
CA LEU A 45 -4.61 -7.90 11.25
C LEU A 45 -3.12 -8.26 11.16
N TYR A 46 -2.26 -7.26 11.31
CA TYR A 46 -0.80 -7.37 11.30
C TYR A 46 -0.24 -6.65 12.54
N TYR A 47 0.36 -7.41 13.45
CA TYR A 47 0.90 -6.87 14.70
C TYR A 47 2.41 -7.14 14.79
N SER A 48 3.16 -6.66 13.79
CA SER A 48 4.62 -6.82 13.71
C SER A 48 5.23 -5.83 12.71
N GLY A 49 6.52 -5.55 12.84
CA GLY A 49 7.28 -4.70 11.93
C GLY A 49 6.65 -3.32 11.74
N ASP A 50 6.64 -2.82 10.50
CA ASP A 50 6.13 -1.47 10.17
C ASP A 50 4.66 -1.23 10.57
N ALA A 51 3.86 -2.29 10.80
CA ALA A 51 2.49 -2.14 11.28
C ALA A 51 2.42 -1.51 12.68
N LEU A 52 3.42 -1.79 13.53
CA LEU A 52 3.52 -1.17 14.86
C LEU A 52 3.82 0.33 14.77
N ALA A 53 4.68 0.73 13.83
CA ALA A 53 4.95 2.15 13.56
C ALA A 53 3.70 2.86 13.00
N VAL A 54 2.93 2.22 12.10
CA VAL A 54 1.64 2.76 11.63
C VAL A 54 0.63 2.87 12.78
N GLY A 55 0.58 1.84 13.65
CA GLY A 55 -0.24 1.83 14.87
C GLY A 55 0.11 3.00 15.78
N SER A 56 1.40 3.28 16.01
CA SER A 56 1.85 4.40 16.83
C SER A 56 1.43 5.76 16.26
N HIS A 57 1.46 5.94 14.94
CA HIS A 57 0.91 7.14 14.31
C HIS A 57 -0.59 7.30 14.51
N PHE A 58 -1.35 6.19 14.41
CA PHE A 58 -2.79 6.23 14.58
C PHE A 58 -3.16 6.50 16.04
N LYS A 59 -2.44 5.89 17.00
CA LYS A 59 -2.57 6.21 18.42
C LYS A 59 -2.24 7.69 18.68
N THR A 60 -1.14 8.21 18.15
CA THR A 60 -0.78 9.63 18.25
C THR A 60 -1.88 10.54 17.69
N ILE A 61 -2.51 10.18 16.56
CA ILE A 61 -3.62 10.95 16.01
C ILE A 61 -4.85 10.89 16.94
N ILE A 62 -5.13 9.76 17.55
CA ILE A 62 -6.22 9.60 18.49
C ILE A 62 -6.01 10.52 19.71
N GLU A 63 -4.83 10.52 20.27
CA GLU A 63 -4.48 11.26 21.50
C GLU A 63 -4.26 12.75 21.24
N TYR A 64 -3.39 13.09 20.28
CA TYR A 64 -2.92 14.46 20.07
C TYR A 64 -3.45 15.14 18.79
N GLY A 65 -4.23 14.44 17.98
CA GLY A 65 -4.89 15.00 16.82
C GLY A 65 -4.10 14.95 15.51
N TRP A 66 -2.77 14.90 15.56
CA TRP A 66 -1.89 14.80 14.41
C TRP A 66 -0.64 13.99 14.75
N PHE A 67 -0.01 13.33 13.78
CA PHE A 67 1.02 12.31 13.97
C PHE A 67 2.45 12.84 14.22
N THR A 68 2.72 14.13 14.01
CA THR A 68 4.11 14.65 13.94
C THR A 68 4.81 14.80 15.29
N HIS A 69 4.05 14.84 16.39
CA HIS A 69 4.60 14.94 17.74
C HIS A 69 3.89 13.99 18.69
N GLN A 70 4.68 13.10 19.32
CA GLN A 70 4.23 12.19 20.37
C GLN A 70 5.13 12.36 21.59
N PRO A 71 4.63 12.98 22.69
CA PRO A 71 5.43 13.25 23.89
C PRO A 71 5.74 11.99 24.68
N ASP A 72 4.94 10.91 24.54
CA ASP A 72 5.05 9.69 25.34
C ASP A 72 5.97 8.64 24.68
N LEU A 73 6.55 8.94 23.53
CA LEU A 73 7.62 8.17 22.87
C LEU A 73 8.92 8.98 22.84
N GLY A 74 10.07 8.30 22.92
CA GLY A 74 11.36 8.97 22.97
C GLY A 74 11.55 9.81 24.22
N ALA A 75 10.90 9.41 25.32
CA ALA A 75 10.97 10.13 26.59
C ALA A 75 12.40 10.15 27.17
N PRO A 76 12.79 11.26 27.83
CA PRO A 76 11.94 12.38 28.28
C PRO A 76 11.69 13.48 27.21
N TYR A 77 12.27 13.40 26.03
CA TYR A 77 12.29 14.51 25.05
C TYR A 77 11.14 14.47 24.03
N GLY A 78 10.45 13.36 23.89
CA GLY A 78 9.36 13.18 22.93
C GLY A 78 9.83 12.78 21.52
N GLN A 79 8.92 12.20 20.72
CA GLN A 79 9.17 11.90 19.32
C GLN A 79 8.73 13.07 18.43
N PHE A 80 9.62 13.60 17.62
CA PHE A 80 9.33 14.60 16.58
C PHE A 80 9.48 13.98 15.19
N TYR A 81 8.38 13.55 14.60
CA TYR A 81 8.39 12.82 13.33
C TYR A 81 8.74 13.70 12.12
N ASN A 82 8.84 15.01 12.31
CA ASN A 82 9.38 15.93 11.31
C ASN A 82 10.83 15.65 10.90
N ASP A 83 11.58 14.93 11.72
CA ASP A 83 12.92 14.45 11.39
C ASP A 83 12.90 13.29 10.38
N TYR A 84 11.77 12.60 10.22
CA TYR A 84 11.55 11.53 9.25
C TYR A 84 10.38 11.88 8.30
N PRO A 85 10.56 12.83 7.37
CA PRO A 85 9.49 13.47 6.60
C PRO A 85 8.71 12.49 5.72
N GLN A 86 7.39 12.65 5.72
CA GLN A 86 6.45 11.86 4.91
C GLN A 86 5.47 12.78 4.17
N ALA A 87 5.24 12.53 2.88
CA ALA A 87 4.24 13.27 2.10
C ALA A 87 2.87 12.57 2.05
N ASP A 88 2.62 11.61 2.95
CA ASP A 88 1.44 10.73 2.94
C ASP A 88 0.26 11.32 3.76
N ASN A 89 0.16 12.65 3.82
CA ASN A 89 -0.77 13.41 4.69
C ASN A 89 -2.25 13.12 4.45
N LEU A 90 -2.65 12.64 3.25
CA LEU A 90 -4.03 12.22 2.99
C LEU A 90 -4.47 11.11 3.96
N HIS A 91 -3.58 10.17 4.25
CA HIS A 91 -3.89 9.02 5.09
C HIS A 91 -4.05 9.43 6.55
N PHE A 92 -3.19 10.31 7.04
CA PHE A 92 -3.30 10.88 8.38
C PHE A 92 -4.56 11.74 8.53
N LEU A 93 -4.93 12.50 7.49
CA LEU A 93 -6.20 13.23 7.47
C LEU A 93 -7.41 12.29 7.55
N VAL A 94 -7.39 11.18 6.78
CA VAL A 94 -8.46 10.17 6.83
C VAL A 94 -8.50 9.52 8.20
N ALA A 95 -7.36 9.16 8.80
CA ALA A 95 -7.29 8.63 10.16
C ALA A 95 -7.85 9.64 11.17
N SER A 96 -7.52 10.93 11.05
CA SER A 96 -8.08 12.01 11.89
C SER A 96 -9.59 12.16 11.78
N VAL A 97 -10.19 11.83 10.63
CA VAL A 97 -11.65 11.77 10.48
C VAL A 97 -12.22 10.50 11.09
N LEU A 98 -11.58 9.36 10.85
CA LEU A 98 -12.06 8.05 11.34
C LEU A 98 -11.99 7.94 12.86
N ARG A 99 -11.04 8.62 13.54
CA ARG A 99 -10.95 8.63 15.01
C ARG A 99 -12.22 9.14 15.73
N VAL A 100 -13.09 9.85 15.01
CA VAL A 100 -14.40 10.26 15.56
C VAL A 100 -15.30 9.06 15.82
N PHE A 101 -15.07 7.93 15.14
CA PHE A 101 -15.86 6.71 15.24
C PHE A 101 -15.24 5.66 16.16
N THR A 102 -13.92 5.71 16.37
CA THR A 102 -13.19 4.79 17.25
C THR A 102 -11.96 5.46 17.85
N HIS A 103 -11.70 5.18 19.15
CA HIS A 103 -10.51 5.62 19.87
C HIS A 103 -9.51 4.47 20.06
N ASP A 104 -9.71 3.35 19.38
CA ASP A 104 -8.84 2.19 19.41
C ASP A 104 -7.99 2.18 18.13
N PHE A 105 -6.67 2.14 18.27
CA PHE A 105 -5.75 2.21 17.13
C PHE A 105 -5.87 0.99 16.19
N GLY A 106 -6.07 -0.20 16.75
CA GLY A 106 -6.20 -1.43 15.97
C GLY A 106 -7.49 -1.44 15.16
N ALA A 107 -8.60 -1.02 15.77
CA ALA A 107 -9.87 -0.83 15.06
C ALA A 107 -9.73 0.21 13.94
N LEU A 108 -9.02 1.30 14.19
CA LEU A 108 -8.78 2.35 13.20
C LEU A 108 -7.96 1.81 12.01
N MET A 109 -6.90 1.01 12.27
CA MET A 109 -6.09 0.36 11.25
C MET A 109 -6.91 -0.61 10.40
N ASN A 110 -7.66 -1.50 11.03
CA ASN A 110 -8.53 -2.48 10.37
C ASN A 110 -9.60 -1.82 9.50
N ILE A 111 -10.31 -0.81 10.01
CA ILE A 111 -11.31 -0.05 9.26
C ILE A 111 -10.65 0.63 8.05
N TYR A 112 -9.51 1.26 8.26
CA TYR A 112 -8.77 1.94 7.19
C TYR A 112 -8.35 0.96 6.09
N PHE A 113 -7.78 -0.19 6.46
CA PHE A 113 -7.38 -1.25 5.53
C PHE A 113 -8.56 -1.75 4.70
N VAL A 114 -9.68 -2.06 5.35
CA VAL A 114 -10.89 -2.58 4.68
C VAL A 114 -11.51 -1.55 3.73
N ILE A 115 -11.53 -0.26 4.07
CA ILE A 115 -12.05 0.80 3.19
C ILE A 115 -11.20 0.95 1.91
N GLY A 116 -9.93 0.62 1.93
CA GLY A 116 -9.04 0.64 0.77
C GLY A 116 -9.56 -0.18 -0.41
N PHE A 117 -10.19 -1.33 -0.17
CA PHE A 117 -10.71 -2.23 -1.20
C PHE A 117 -11.83 -1.62 -2.05
N PRO A 118 -12.95 -1.16 -1.50
CA PRO A 118 -14.02 -0.56 -2.30
C PRO A 118 -13.57 0.73 -3.00
N LEU A 119 -12.69 1.52 -2.42
CA LEU A 119 -12.14 2.71 -3.07
C LEU A 119 -11.30 2.33 -4.30
N ALA A 120 -10.44 1.31 -4.20
CA ALA A 120 -9.67 0.81 -5.34
C ALA A 120 -10.59 0.23 -6.43
N ALA A 121 -11.66 -0.50 -6.07
CA ALA A 121 -12.62 -1.03 -7.03
C ALA A 121 -13.32 0.09 -7.81
N VAL A 122 -13.81 1.12 -7.12
CA VAL A 122 -14.51 2.27 -7.72
C VAL A 122 -13.62 3.02 -8.71
N THR A 123 -12.40 3.34 -8.31
CA THR A 123 -11.46 4.09 -9.18
C THR A 123 -10.97 3.25 -10.36
N ALA A 124 -10.80 1.94 -10.16
CA ALA A 124 -10.49 1.01 -11.25
C ALA A 124 -11.63 0.91 -12.27
N VAL A 125 -12.89 0.81 -11.82
CA VAL A 125 -14.05 0.87 -12.72
C VAL A 125 -14.03 2.15 -13.54
N TRP A 126 -13.74 3.29 -12.92
CA TRP A 126 -13.65 4.57 -13.63
C TRP A 126 -12.60 4.53 -14.75
N PHE A 127 -11.37 4.08 -14.46
CA PHE A 127 -10.32 3.97 -15.46
C PHE A 127 -10.66 2.98 -16.58
N LEU A 128 -11.16 1.78 -16.22
CA LEU A 128 -11.59 0.77 -17.19
C LEU A 128 -12.67 1.30 -18.14
N ARG A 129 -13.62 2.06 -17.61
CA ARG A 129 -14.64 2.73 -18.41
C ARG A 129 -14.06 3.81 -19.32
N LEU A 130 -13.08 4.57 -18.84
CA LEU A 130 -12.39 5.61 -19.60
C LEU A 130 -11.66 5.02 -20.81
N VAL A 131 -10.99 3.87 -20.65
CA VAL A 131 -10.27 3.21 -21.76
C VAL A 131 -11.19 2.41 -22.69
N GLY A 132 -12.49 2.27 -22.36
CA GLY A 132 -13.51 1.70 -23.23
C GLY A 132 -13.94 0.26 -22.94
N VAL A 133 -13.58 -0.28 -21.77
CA VAL A 133 -14.07 -1.59 -21.28
C VAL A 133 -15.57 -1.49 -20.96
N SER A 134 -16.35 -2.54 -21.26
CA SER A 134 -17.79 -2.60 -20.99
C SER A 134 -18.11 -2.55 -19.50
N ARG A 135 -19.35 -2.13 -19.13
CA ARG A 135 -19.76 -1.99 -17.72
C ARG A 135 -19.59 -3.28 -16.93
N THR A 136 -20.06 -4.40 -17.44
CA THR A 136 -20.01 -5.71 -16.77
C THR A 136 -18.56 -6.14 -16.50
N LEU A 137 -17.69 -6.08 -17.52
CA LEU A 137 -16.28 -6.44 -17.35
C LEU A 137 -15.52 -5.42 -16.50
N SER A 138 -15.90 -4.13 -16.55
CA SER A 138 -15.29 -3.13 -15.67
C SER A 138 -15.57 -3.41 -14.19
N VAL A 139 -16.78 -3.89 -13.85
CA VAL A 139 -17.09 -4.30 -12.47
C VAL A 139 -16.22 -5.46 -12.04
N ALA A 140 -16.20 -6.56 -12.82
CA ALA A 140 -15.38 -7.72 -12.47
C ALA A 140 -13.90 -7.37 -12.32
N LEU A 141 -13.32 -6.69 -13.32
CA LEU A 141 -11.90 -6.31 -13.30
C LEU A 141 -11.59 -5.23 -12.26
N GLY A 142 -12.56 -4.39 -11.89
CA GLY A 142 -12.43 -3.45 -10.78
C GLY A 142 -12.34 -4.17 -9.43
N VAL A 143 -13.14 -5.21 -9.22
CA VAL A 143 -13.04 -6.09 -8.04
C VAL A 143 -11.69 -6.82 -8.05
N LEU A 144 -11.26 -7.38 -9.19
CA LEU A 144 -9.95 -8.01 -9.31
C LEU A 144 -8.80 -7.07 -8.92
N PHE A 145 -8.87 -5.83 -9.39
CA PHE A 145 -7.86 -4.84 -9.03
C PHE A 145 -7.87 -4.50 -7.54
N SER A 146 -9.05 -4.40 -6.93
CA SER A 146 -9.15 -4.07 -5.50
C SER A 146 -8.59 -5.15 -4.58
N ILE A 147 -8.74 -6.43 -4.96
CA ILE A 147 -8.18 -7.57 -4.24
C ILE A 147 -6.85 -8.05 -4.86
N ALA A 148 -6.12 -7.18 -5.57
CA ALA A 148 -4.82 -7.51 -6.11
C ALA A 148 -3.87 -8.04 -5.01
N PRO A 149 -2.98 -9.00 -5.31
CA PRO A 149 -2.02 -9.52 -4.33
C PRO A 149 -1.23 -8.43 -3.62
N TYR A 150 -0.99 -7.33 -4.32
CA TYR A 150 -0.31 -6.15 -3.78
C TYR A 150 -0.98 -5.60 -2.51
N HIS A 151 -2.32 -5.59 -2.42
CA HIS A 151 -3.06 -5.11 -1.25
C HIS A 151 -2.69 -5.91 0.01
N PHE A 152 -2.71 -7.23 -0.12
CA PHE A 152 -2.42 -8.15 0.98
C PHE A 152 -0.92 -8.21 1.33
N ILE A 153 -0.03 -8.14 0.32
CA ILE A 153 1.42 -8.11 0.54
C ILE A 153 1.83 -6.83 1.28
N LYS A 154 1.19 -5.70 0.97
CA LYS A 154 1.42 -4.45 1.70
C LYS A 154 0.78 -4.49 3.08
N GLY A 155 -0.41 -5.04 3.21
CA GLY A 155 -1.10 -5.20 4.49
C GLY A 155 -1.16 -3.90 5.29
N GLU A 156 -1.22 -4.03 6.60
CA GLU A 156 -1.19 -2.89 7.53
C GLU A 156 0.23 -2.37 7.78
N GLY A 157 1.27 -3.17 7.56
CA GLY A 157 2.66 -2.72 7.66
C GLY A 157 3.01 -1.64 6.64
N HIS A 158 2.40 -1.68 5.47
CA HIS A 158 2.52 -0.62 4.47
C HIS A 158 1.12 -0.08 4.10
N LEU A 159 0.32 0.24 5.10
CA LEU A 159 -1.11 0.58 4.99
C LEU A 159 -1.38 1.68 3.97
N PHE A 160 -0.54 2.71 3.91
CA PHE A 160 -0.69 3.82 2.98
C PHE A 160 -0.39 3.42 1.53
N LEU A 161 0.47 2.43 1.31
CA LEU A 161 0.70 1.84 -0.01
C LEU A 161 -0.40 0.85 -0.40
N ALA A 162 -1.01 0.15 0.57
CA ALA A 162 -2.18 -0.68 0.32
C ALA A 162 -3.38 0.17 -0.17
N ALA A 163 -3.44 1.45 0.17
CA ALA A 163 -4.47 2.40 -0.27
C ALA A 163 -4.21 2.98 -1.68
N TYR A 164 -3.93 2.14 -2.66
CA TYR A 164 -3.57 2.52 -4.04
C TYR A 164 -4.74 2.96 -4.94
N PHE A 165 -5.86 3.33 -4.38
CA PHE A 165 -7.04 3.81 -5.12
C PHE A 165 -6.76 5.05 -5.99
N VAL A 166 -5.71 5.81 -5.72
CA VAL A 166 -5.28 6.96 -6.54
C VAL A 166 -4.63 6.54 -7.87
N VAL A 167 -4.09 5.33 -7.96
CA VAL A 167 -3.37 4.83 -9.14
C VAL A 167 -4.26 4.79 -10.40
N PRO A 168 -5.49 4.22 -10.39
CA PRO A 168 -6.35 4.25 -11.57
C PRO A 168 -6.71 5.67 -12.01
N LEU A 169 -6.89 6.60 -11.07
CA LEU A 169 -7.16 8.01 -11.37
C LEU A 169 -5.99 8.67 -12.09
N ALA A 170 -4.78 8.45 -11.58
CA ALA A 170 -3.55 8.94 -12.19
C ALA A 170 -3.29 8.34 -13.58
N LEU A 171 -3.51 7.04 -13.75
CA LEU A 171 -3.43 6.38 -15.07
C LEU A 171 -4.44 6.96 -16.06
N GLY A 172 -5.59 7.42 -15.58
CA GLY A 172 -6.55 8.16 -16.41
C GLY A 172 -5.98 9.47 -16.95
N ILE A 173 -5.27 10.25 -16.12
CA ILE A 173 -4.56 11.47 -16.57
C ILE A 173 -3.52 11.11 -17.63
N LEU A 174 -2.69 10.08 -17.39
CA LEU A 174 -1.69 9.60 -18.35
C LEU A 174 -2.33 9.18 -19.67
N TYR A 175 -3.45 8.47 -19.62
CA TYR A 175 -4.19 8.04 -20.83
C TYR A 175 -4.75 9.23 -21.62
N LEU A 176 -5.27 10.26 -20.94
CA LEU A 176 -5.74 11.49 -21.60
C LEU A 176 -4.59 12.21 -22.33
N VAL A 177 -3.43 12.32 -21.70
CA VAL A 177 -2.22 12.88 -22.34
C VAL A 177 -1.80 12.03 -23.55
N ALA A 178 -1.70 10.71 -23.38
CA ALA A 178 -1.29 9.77 -24.43
C ALA A 178 -2.25 9.78 -25.62
N THR A 179 -3.55 9.97 -25.42
CA THR A 179 -4.55 10.10 -26.49
C THR A 179 -4.56 11.50 -27.12
N GLY A 180 -3.84 12.46 -26.55
CA GLY A 180 -3.80 13.85 -26.99
C GLY A 180 -5.05 14.65 -26.63
N GLN A 181 -5.83 14.20 -25.66
CA GLN A 181 -6.95 14.96 -25.14
C GLN A 181 -6.47 16.10 -24.24
N PRO A 182 -7.13 17.29 -24.25
CA PRO A 182 -6.74 18.39 -23.41
C PRO A 182 -7.06 18.10 -21.95
N LEU A 183 -6.05 18.18 -21.08
CA LEU A 183 -6.24 18.11 -19.62
C LEU A 183 -6.93 19.37 -19.08
N TRP A 184 -6.61 20.51 -19.65
CA TRP A 184 -6.99 21.82 -19.15
C TRP A 184 -8.03 22.51 -20.03
N SER A 185 -8.97 23.21 -19.42
CA SER A 185 -9.93 24.11 -20.05
C SER A 185 -9.48 25.56 -19.90
N ARG A 186 -9.92 26.43 -20.80
CA ARG A 186 -9.67 27.88 -20.70
C ARG A 186 -10.35 28.52 -19.49
N ARG A 187 -11.49 27.96 -19.04
CA ARG A 187 -12.19 28.42 -17.82
C ARG A 187 -11.52 27.81 -16.61
N ILE A 188 -10.90 28.62 -15.73
CA ILE A 188 -10.15 28.18 -14.56
C ILE A 188 -10.99 27.25 -13.68
N LEU A 189 -12.20 27.65 -13.32
CA LEU A 189 -13.13 26.87 -12.48
C LEU A 189 -14.03 25.91 -13.29
N SER A 190 -13.54 25.37 -14.40
CA SER A 190 -14.27 24.33 -15.13
C SER A 190 -14.22 23.01 -14.38
N GLY A 191 -15.28 22.20 -14.46
CA GLY A 191 -15.30 20.86 -13.86
C GLY A 191 -14.13 19.97 -14.31
N ARG A 192 -13.61 20.18 -15.55
CA ARG A 192 -12.41 19.49 -16.03
C ARG A 192 -11.17 19.90 -15.24
N ASN A 193 -10.92 21.19 -15.05
CA ASN A 193 -9.75 21.66 -14.31
C ASN A 193 -9.84 21.22 -12.85
N LEU A 194 -11.01 21.37 -12.22
CA LEU A 194 -11.23 20.94 -10.84
C LEU A 194 -11.00 19.43 -10.67
N ALA A 195 -11.52 18.61 -11.59
CA ALA A 195 -11.28 17.17 -11.56
C ALA A 195 -9.80 16.81 -11.78
N THR A 196 -9.14 17.49 -12.75
CA THR A 196 -7.71 17.26 -13.01
C THR A 196 -6.87 17.64 -11.79
N VAL A 197 -7.05 18.85 -11.25
CA VAL A 197 -6.33 19.30 -10.05
C VAL A 197 -6.64 18.39 -8.86
N GLY A 198 -7.91 18.04 -8.64
CA GLY A 198 -8.32 17.16 -7.55
C GLY A 198 -7.64 15.81 -7.61
N ILE A 199 -7.54 15.17 -8.79
CA ILE A 199 -6.82 13.89 -8.96
C ILE A 199 -5.32 14.06 -8.68
N LEU A 200 -4.69 15.12 -9.17
CA LEU A 200 -3.25 15.35 -8.98
C LEU A 200 -2.90 15.71 -7.53
N VAL A 201 -3.76 16.46 -6.84
CA VAL A 201 -3.62 16.76 -5.41
C VAL A 201 -3.82 15.48 -4.58
N LEU A 202 -4.85 14.69 -4.86
CA LEU A 202 -5.03 13.40 -4.19
C LEU A 202 -3.80 12.50 -4.37
N LEU A 203 -3.24 12.44 -5.57
CA LEU A 203 -2.03 11.66 -5.84
C LEU A 203 -0.83 12.20 -5.05
N GLY A 204 -0.57 13.51 -5.11
CA GLY A 204 0.57 14.15 -4.45
C GLY A 204 0.51 14.11 -2.92
N THR A 205 -0.68 13.88 -2.34
CA THR A 205 -0.91 13.82 -0.90
C THR A 205 -1.02 12.37 -0.39
N ALA A 206 -1.30 11.41 -1.30
CA ALA A 206 -1.52 10.01 -0.92
C ALA A 206 -0.23 9.19 -0.87
N SER A 207 0.75 9.45 -1.74
CA SER A 207 1.98 8.67 -1.73
C SER A 207 3.08 9.32 -2.56
N SER A 208 4.23 9.47 -1.95
CA SER A 208 5.46 9.90 -2.62
C SER A 208 5.83 8.96 -3.77
N TYR A 209 5.71 7.64 -3.54
CA TYR A 209 6.04 6.63 -4.54
C TYR A 209 5.16 6.72 -5.79
N TYR A 210 3.84 6.73 -5.60
CA TYR A 210 2.90 6.80 -6.74
C TYR A 210 3.03 8.14 -7.48
N SER A 211 3.27 9.22 -6.76
CA SER A 211 3.50 10.55 -7.34
C SER A 211 4.72 10.57 -8.26
N VAL A 212 5.85 10.04 -7.79
CA VAL A 212 7.09 9.96 -8.56
C VAL A 212 6.92 9.03 -9.76
N PHE A 213 6.36 7.83 -9.59
CA PHE A 213 6.15 6.90 -10.70
C PHE A 213 5.26 7.49 -11.79
N VAL A 214 4.17 8.15 -11.40
CA VAL A 214 3.26 8.81 -12.35
C VAL A 214 3.95 10.00 -13.02
N ALA A 215 4.73 10.80 -12.30
CA ALA A 215 5.47 11.92 -12.86
C ALA A 215 6.50 11.46 -13.89
N LEU A 216 7.24 10.38 -13.65
CA LEU A 216 8.19 9.78 -14.60
C LEU A 216 7.48 9.26 -15.85
N VAL A 217 6.39 8.49 -15.69
CA VAL A 217 5.61 8.01 -16.85
C VAL A 217 4.99 9.19 -17.60
N LEU A 218 4.52 10.24 -16.90
CA LEU A 218 3.96 11.46 -17.50
C LEU A 218 5.00 12.21 -18.32
N ALA A 219 6.23 12.32 -17.83
CA ALA A 219 7.33 12.94 -18.56
C ALA A 219 7.63 12.20 -19.87
N VAL A 220 7.76 10.86 -19.81
CA VAL A 220 8.01 10.04 -21.01
C VAL A 220 6.85 10.12 -21.99
N VAL A 221 5.61 10.00 -21.53
CA VAL A 221 4.41 10.09 -22.39
C VAL A 221 4.28 11.50 -22.99
N GLY A 222 4.54 12.55 -22.19
CA GLY A 222 4.51 13.94 -22.65
C GLY A 222 5.54 14.23 -23.74
N LEU A 223 6.79 13.77 -23.54
CA LEU A 223 7.86 13.89 -24.53
C LEU A 223 7.56 13.08 -25.80
N ALA A 224 7.10 11.84 -25.67
CA ALA A 224 6.71 11.02 -26.81
C ALA A 224 5.58 11.69 -27.63
N LYS A 225 4.63 12.33 -26.93
CA LYS A 225 3.56 13.09 -27.60
C LYS A 225 4.07 14.36 -28.26
N LEU A 226 5.00 15.07 -27.66
CA LEU A 226 5.64 16.23 -28.28
C LEU A 226 6.36 15.81 -29.56
N TRP A 227 7.16 14.75 -29.50
CA TRP A 227 7.86 14.19 -30.65
C TRP A 227 6.91 13.80 -31.78
N GLN A 228 5.79 13.14 -31.46
CA GLN A 228 4.81 12.68 -32.47
C GLN A 228 4.00 13.80 -33.12
N THR A 229 3.71 14.88 -32.38
CA THR A 229 2.71 15.87 -32.80
C THR A 229 3.25 17.27 -32.92
N HIS A 230 4.46 17.54 -32.44
CA HIS A 230 5.08 18.89 -32.32
C HIS A 230 4.17 19.91 -31.60
N ALA A 231 3.21 19.45 -30.78
CA ALA A 231 2.20 20.26 -30.13
C ALA A 231 2.68 20.73 -28.75
N TRP A 232 3.52 21.76 -28.69
CA TRP A 232 4.07 22.34 -27.46
C TRP A 232 3.02 22.69 -26.41
N ARG A 233 1.84 23.16 -26.82
CA ARG A 233 0.74 23.45 -25.88
C ARG A 233 0.29 22.22 -25.09
N ARG A 234 0.30 21.04 -25.70
CA ARG A 234 -0.06 19.78 -25.03
C ARG A 234 1.04 19.31 -24.09
N PHE A 235 2.29 19.49 -24.49
CA PHE A 235 3.46 19.23 -23.65
C PHE A 235 3.42 20.10 -22.39
N TRP A 236 3.23 21.42 -22.52
CA TRP A 236 3.12 22.31 -21.37
C TRP A 236 1.90 21.97 -20.50
N GLY A 237 0.81 21.45 -21.07
CA GLY A 237 -0.33 20.93 -20.31
C GLY A 237 0.03 19.70 -19.45
N ALA A 238 0.87 18.80 -19.95
CA ALA A 238 1.39 17.66 -19.19
C ALA A 238 2.43 18.11 -18.14
N ALA A 239 3.33 19.03 -18.52
CA ALA A 239 4.29 19.63 -17.59
C ALA A 239 3.61 20.35 -16.42
N ALA A 240 2.52 21.09 -16.68
CA ALA A 240 1.71 21.71 -15.63
C ALA A 240 1.08 20.67 -14.69
N ALA A 241 0.65 19.51 -15.20
CA ALA A 241 0.16 18.43 -14.35
C ALA A 241 1.27 17.88 -13.45
N GLY A 242 2.49 17.65 -13.98
CA GLY A 242 3.68 17.31 -13.19
C GLY A 242 4.01 18.37 -12.15
N GLY A 243 3.90 19.64 -12.51
CA GLY A 243 4.08 20.78 -11.59
C GLY A 243 3.08 20.80 -10.43
N VAL A 244 1.81 20.45 -10.69
CA VAL A 244 0.80 20.31 -9.62
C VAL A 244 1.16 19.17 -8.67
N ILE A 245 1.60 18.01 -9.17
CA ILE A 245 2.05 16.90 -8.32
C ILE A 245 3.21 17.38 -7.44
N ALA A 246 4.27 17.94 -8.04
CA ALA A 246 5.46 18.40 -7.32
C ALA A 246 5.12 19.46 -6.28
N LEU A 247 4.32 20.46 -6.65
CA LEU A 247 3.87 21.50 -5.72
C LEU A 247 3.08 20.92 -4.55
N THR A 248 2.21 19.95 -4.80
CA THR A 248 1.44 19.29 -3.74
C THR A 248 2.37 18.53 -2.78
N MET A 249 3.35 17.80 -3.30
CA MET A 249 4.35 17.11 -2.47
C MET A 249 5.15 18.12 -1.62
N VAL A 250 5.60 19.21 -2.20
CA VAL A 250 6.32 20.28 -1.46
C VAL A 250 5.44 20.87 -0.36
N ILE A 251 4.16 21.13 -0.62
CA ILE A 251 3.22 21.64 0.39
C ILE A 251 3.05 20.62 1.53
N ASN A 252 2.96 19.34 1.23
CA ASN A 252 2.86 18.29 2.26
C ASN A 252 4.11 18.22 3.15
N LEU A 253 5.28 18.41 2.56
CA LEU A 253 6.58 18.40 3.27
C LEU A 253 6.97 19.74 3.88
N LEU A 254 6.14 20.79 3.73
CA LEU A 254 6.48 22.13 4.21
C LEU A 254 6.68 22.20 5.73
N PRO A 255 5.87 21.54 6.59
CA PRO A 255 6.12 21.52 8.02
C PRO A 255 7.49 20.93 8.37
N ASP A 256 7.87 19.82 7.70
CA ASP A 256 9.15 19.14 7.92
C ASP A 256 10.33 20.01 7.45
N LEU A 257 10.16 20.70 6.32
CA LEU A 257 11.16 21.64 5.83
C LEU A 257 11.37 22.82 6.81
N ILE A 258 10.28 23.37 7.37
CA ILE A 258 10.35 24.43 8.37
C ILE A 258 11.06 23.93 9.64
N TYR A 259 10.72 22.73 10.10
CA TYR A 259 11.36 22.09 11.26
C TYR A 259 12.87 21.91 11.02
N ARG A 260 13.26 21.40 9.83
CA ARG A 260 14.65 21.23 9.42
C ARG A 260 15.43 22.55 9.38
N LEU A 261 14.79 23.62 8.91
CA LEU A 261 15.43 24.95 8.90
C LEU A 261 15.66 25.51 10.31
N ALA A 262 14.79 25.18 11.27
CA ALA A 262 14.89 25.61 12.65
C ALA A 262 15.86 24.77 13.48
N ASN A 263 15.91 23.45 13.26
CA ASN A 263 16.62 22.48 14.09
C ASN A 263 17.86 21.84 13.40
N GLY A 264 18.16 22.22 12.16
CA GLY A 264 19.20 21.59 11.34
C GLY A 264 18.73 20.27 10.70
N ALA A 265 19.49 19.83 9.71
CA ALA A 265 19.26 18.53 9.06
C ALA A 265 19.56 17.37 10.03
N ASN A 266 18.77 16.31 9.94
CA ASN A 266 19.07 15.05 10.60
C ASN A 266 19.71 14.09 9.57
N GLU A 267 21.00 13.86 9.69
CA GLU A 267 21.79 13.05 8.74
C GLU A 267 21.73 11.54 9.06
N ALA A 268 21.14 11.14 10.20
CA ALA A 268 21.08 9.75 10.63
C ALA A 268 19.87 8.98 10.06
N VAL A 269 18.92 9.68 9.45
CA VAL A 269 17.68 9.12 8.94
C VAL A 269 17.59 9.25 7.42
N LEU A 270 16.76 8.39 6.78
CA LEU A 270 16.54 8.39 5.32
C LEU A 270 17.85 8.26 4.53
N VAL A 271 18.86 7.64 5.11
CA VAL A 271 20.13 7.35 4.42
C VAL A 271 19.83 6.34 3.31
N ARG A 272 20.08 6.73 2.06
CA ARG A 272 19.83 5.90 0.88
C ARG A 272 21.16 5.57 0.19
N SER A 273 21.27 4.32 -0.25
CA SER A 273 22.44 3.87 -1.00
C SER A 273 22.05 3.46 -2.43
N PRO A 274 22.91 3.69 -3.45
CA PRO A 274 22.60 3.35 -4.83
C PRO A 274 22.19 1.89 -5.05
N PRO A 275 22.78 0.87 -4.38
CA PRO A 275 22.37 -0.53 -4.52
C PRO A 275 20.91 -0.81 -4.12
N GLU A 276 20.30 0.00 -3.25
CA GLU A 276 18.92 -0.20 -2.84
C GLU A 276 17.93 -0.09 -4.02
N ALA A 277 18.25 0.69 -5.04
CA ALA A 277 17.42 0.79 -6.23
C ALA A 277 17.27 -0.55 -6.96
N GLU A 278 18.25 -1.45 -6.85
CA GLU A 278 18.17 -2.82 -7.41
C GLU A 278 17.63 -3.82 -6.39
N LEU A 279 18.06 -3.73 -5.12
CA LEU A 279 17.59 -4.60 -4.04
C LEU A 279 16.06 -4.55 -3.87
N TYR A 280 15.48 -3.37 -4.02
CA TYR A 280 14.04 -3.15 -3.91
C TYR A 280 13.32 -3.00 -5.26
N SER A 281 13.91 -3.53 -6.33
CA SER A 281 13.28 -3.70 -7.64
C SER A 281 12.66 -5.08 -7.80
N PHE A 282 11.86 -5.29 -8.84
CA PHE A 282 11.29 -6.62 -9.13
C PHE A 282 12.03 -7.32 -10.27
N LYS A 283 11.98 -8.66 -10.26
CA LYS A 283 12.34 -9.51 -11.40
C LYS A 283 11.08 -9.81 -12.21
N ILE A 284 11.19 -9.90 -13.54
CA ILE A 284 10.03 -10.19 -14.40
C ILE A 284 9.28 -11.47 -13.98
N ALA A 285 10.01 -12.48 -13.54
CA ALA A 285 9.42 -13.73 -13.08
C ALA A 285 8.48 -13.52 -11.88
N SER A 286 8.82 -12.63 -10.94
CA SER A 286 7.97 -12.36 -9.76
C SER A 286 6.60 -11.80 -10.13
N LEU A 287 6.48 -11.06 -11.24
CA LEU A 287 5.19 -10.55 -11.73
C LEU A 287 4.29 -11.66 -12.29
N LEU A 288 4.88 -12.75 -12.77
CA LEU A 288 4.19 -13.86 -13.45
C LEU A 288 3.89 -15.03 -12.50
N LEU A 289 4.65 -15.14 -11.42
CA LEU A 289 4.51 -16.23 -10.46
C LEU A 289 3.29 -16.03 -9.54
N PRO A 290 2.73 -17.12 -9.02
CA PRO A 290 1.66 -17.07 -8.03
C PRO A 290 2.08 -16.31 -6.77
N VAL A 291 1.09 -15.95 -5.94
CA VAL A 291 1.34 -15.37 -4.62
C VAL A 291 2.06 -16.35 -3.70
N PRO A 292 2.91 -15.87 -2.77
CA PRO A 292 3.45 -16.70 -1.71
C PRO A 292 2.33 -17.38 -0.92
N GLY A 293 2.53 -18.65 -0.53
CA GLY A 293 1.52 -19.40 0.23
C GLY A 293 0.20 -19.66 -0.51
N HIS A 294 0.20 -19.67 -1.86
CA HIS A 294 -1.02 -19.88 -2.64
C HIS A 294 -1.74 -21.18 -2.22
N ARG A 295 -3.09 -21.13 -2.10
CA ARG A 295 -3.93 -22.27 -1.67
C ARG A 295 -3.87 -23.51 -2.57
N PHE A 296 -3.39 -23.39 -3.80
CA PHE A 296 -3.11 -24.52 -4.68
C PHE A 296 -1.65 -24.96 -4.51
N GLY A 297 -1.43 -26.13 -3.89
CA GLY A 297 -0.12 -26.62 -3.48
C GLY A 297 0.98 -26.54 -4.56
N PRO A 298 0.75 -26.97 -5.82
CA PRO A 298 1.77 -26.85 -6.88
C PRO A 298 2.20 -25.39 -7.14
N PHE A 299 1.31 -24.42 -7.00
CA PHE A 299 1.63 -22.99 -7.16
C PHE A 299 2.44 -22.46 -5.96
N ALA A 300 2.07 -22.88 -4.74
CA ALA A 300 2.83 -22.55 -3.55
C ALA A 300 4.26 -23.11 -3.63
N THR A 301 4.41 -24.38 -4.02
CA THR A 301 5.72 -25.03 -4.20
C THR A 301 6.55 -24.34 -5.29
N LEU A 302 5.96 -24.04 -6.44
CA LEU A 302 6.66 -23.31 -7.51
C LEU A 302 7.18 -21.97 -7.03
N ARG A 303 6.35 -21.22 -6.29
CA ARG A 303 6.73 -19.94 -5.73
C ARG A 303 7.84 -20.09 -4.69
N GLN A 304 7.73 -21.03 -3.77
CA GLN A 304 8.73 -21.29 -2.75
C GLN A 304 10.09 -21.68 -3.35
N LEU A 305 10.11 -22.55 -4.36
CA LEU A 305 11.34 -22.91 -5.09
C LEU A 305 11.98 -21.67 -5.72
N TYR A 306 11.18 -20.82 -6.35
CA TYR A 306 11.71 -19.58 -6.93
C TYR A 306 12.31 -18.67 -5.88
N ASP A 307 11.60 -18.42 -4.78
CA ASP A 307 12.06 -17.54 -3.71
C ASP A 307 13.33 -18.09 -3.01
N THR A 308 13.47 -19.43 -2.94
CA THR A 308 14.67 -20.08 -2.40
C THR A 308 15.89 -19.91 -3.30
N TYR A 309 15.73 -20.10 -4.61
CA TYR A 309 16.87 -20.02 -5.54
C TYR A 309 17.19 -18.58 -5.99
N TYR A 310 16.22 -17.69 -5.96
CA TYR A 310 16.34 -16.33 -6.43
C TYR A 310 15.79 -15.32 -5.43
N PRO A 311 16.29 -15.31 -4.18
CA PRO A 311 15.75 -14.46 -3.14
C PRO A 311 15.82 -12.99 -3.53
N LEU A 312 14.80 -12.24 -3.09
CA LEU A 312 14.81 -10.78 -3.10
C LEU A 312 14.71 -10.31 -1.64
N PRO A 313 15.45 -9.28 -1.25
CA PRO A 313 15.38 -8.75 0.12
C PRO A 313 14.06 -8.01 0.41
N SER A 314 13.27 -7.74 -0.63
CA SER A 314 11.98 -7.05 -0.50
C SER A 314 10.83 -7.91 -1.02
N GLU A 315 9.60 -7.42 -0.78
CA GLU A 315 8.41 -8.13 -1.25
C GLU A 315 8.44 -8.31 -2.77
N ALA A 316 8.25 -9.53 -3.23
CA ALA A 316 8.17 -9.84 -4.64
C ALA A 316 6.73 -9.64 -5.15
N PRO A 317 6.47 -8.62 -5.98
CA PRO A 317 5.12 -8.33 -6.45
C PRO A 317 4.63 -9.45 -7.38
N ALA A 318 3.40 -9.92 -7.15
CA ALA A 318 2.67 -10.82 -8.03
C ALA A 318 1.48 -10.07 -8.63
N LEU A 319 1.19 -10.32 -9.92
CA LEU A 319 0.04 -9.70 -10.59
C LEU A 319 -1.25 -10.53 -10.47
N GLY A 320 -1.17 -11.74 -9.94
CA GLY A 320 -2.21 -12.76 -10.05
C GLY A 320 -2.35 -13.30 -11.48
N LEU A 321 -2.97 -14.46 -11.65
CA LEU A 321 -3.06 -15.16 -12.95
C LEU A 321 -3.63 -14.29 -14.08
N ILE A 322 -4.71 -13.57 -13.80
CA ILE A 322 -5.39 -12.73 -14.80
C ILE A 322 -4.54 -11.50 -15.13
N GLY A 323 -3.93 -10.87 -14.11
CA GLY A 323 -3.01 -9.76 -14.31
C GLY A 323 -1.76 -10.17 -15.08
N ALA A 324 -1.16 -11.31 -14.73
CA ALA A 324 -0.01 -11.88 -15.43
C ALA A 324 -0.33 -12.20 -16.90
N ALA A 325 -1.49 -12.80 -17.18
CA ALA A 325 -1.94 -13.03 -18.55
C ALA A 325 -2.13 -11.72 -19.33
N GLY A 326 -2.66 -10.69 -18.69
CA GLY A 326 -2.79 -9.35 -19.27
C GLY A 326 -1.44 -8.69 -19.55
N PHE A 327 -0.48 -8.83 -18.65
CA PHE A 327 0.88 -8.32 -18.82
C PHE A 327 1.58 -9.00 -20.00
N VAL A 328 1.52 -10.35 -20.07
CA VAL A 328 2.06 -11.10 -21.22
C VAL A 328 1.37 -10.68 -22.53
N ALA A 329 0.04 -10.53 -22.51
CA ALA A 329 -0.69 -10.07 -23.69
C ALA A 329 -0.24 -8.69 -24.17
N LEU A 330 0.07 -7.75 -23.26
CA LEU A 330 0.61 -6.43 -23.61
C LEU A 330 2.02 -6.52 -24.22
N ILE A 331 2.89 -7.37 -23.68
CA ILE A 331 4.22 -7.61 -24.23
C ILE A 331 4.12 -8.20 -25.65
N VAL A 332 3.34 -9.27 -25.81
CA VAL A 332 3.11 -9.90 -27.12
C VAL A 332 2.51 -8.92 -28.11
N PHE A 333 1.56 -8.10 -27.66
CA PHE A 333 0.97 -7.06 -28.51
C PHE A 333 1.99 -6.00 -28.90
N ALA A 334 2.86 -5.54 -27.98
CA ALA A 334 3.92 -4.57 -28.28
C ALA A 334 4.89 -5.12 -29.33
N VAL A 335 5.37 -6.35 -29.17
CA VAL A 335 6.25 -7.02 -30.12
C VAL A 335 5.56 -7.18 -31.49
N TYR A 336 4.33 -7.69 -31.51
CA TYR A 336 3.56 -7.80 -32.76
C TYR A 336 3.39 -6.45 -33.47
N PHE A 337 3.07 -5.40 -32.70
CA PHE A 337 2.87 -4.05 -33.22
C PHE A 337 4.17 -3.51 -33.86
N LEU A 338 5.31 -3.66 -33.17
CA LEU A 338 6.63 -3.25 -33.70
C LEU A 338 7.03 -4.01 -34.97
N LEU A 339 6.89 -5.34 -34.98
CA LEU A 339 7.22 -6.17 -36.15
C LEU A 339 6.29 -5.94 -37.33
N SER A 340 5.08 -5.45 -37.11
CA SER A 340 4.10 -5.16 -38.13
C SER A 340 4.27 -3.77 -38.76
N ALA A 341 5.04 -2.89 -38.14
CA ALA A 341 5.19 -1.48 -38.55
C ALA A 341 5.76 -1.27 -39.96
N GLY A 342 6.47 -2.27 -40.54
CA GLY A 342 7.05 -2.22 -41.91
C GLY A 342 6.21 -2.87 -42.99
N LYS A 343 5.09 -3.53 -42.69
CA LYS A 343 4.44 -4.47 -43.65
C LYS A 343 3.14 -4.00 -44.27
N THR A 344 2.55 -2.87 -43.90
CA THR A 344 1.23 -2.47 -44.40
C THR A 344 1.11 -0.96 -44.63
N ARG A 345 0.40 -0.57 -45.69
CA ARG A 345 -0.25 0.75 -45.79
C ARG A 345 -1.18 0.90 -44.59
N TRP A 346 -0.73 1.59 -43.55
CA TRP A 346 -1.46 1.81 -42.31
C TRP A 346 -2.74 2.62 -42.60
N ARG A 347 -3.85 1.92 -42.77
CA ARG A 347 -5.15 2.52 -42.46
C ARG A 347 -5.13 2.86 -40.99
N ALA A 348 -5.62 4.05 -40.60
CA ALA A 348 -5.67 4.49 -39.19
C ALA A 348 -6.10 3.34 -38.27
N PRO A 349 -5.31 2.98 -37.24
CA PRO A 349 -5.60 1.81 -36.43
C PRO A 349 -6.95 1.98 -35.71
N LYS A 350 -7.73 0.90 -35.64
CA LYS A 350 -9.00 0.90 -34.90
C LYS A 350 -8.76 1.40 -33.48
N GLN A 351 -9.72 2.13 -32.90
CA GLN A 351 -9.62 2.74 -31.55
C GLN A 351 -9.07 1.77 -30.50
N TYR A 352 -9.50 0.50 -30.48
CA TYR A 352 -9.05 -0.47 -29.49
C TYR A 352 -7.55 -0.82 -29.65
N VAL A 353 -7.04 -0.88 -30.89
CA VAL A 353 -5.61 -1.14 -31.18
C VAL A 353 -4.75 0.02 -30.68
N ARG A 354 -5.22 1.25 -30.89
CA ARG A 354 -4.57 2.45 -30.38
C ARG A 354 -4.54 2.47 -28.84
N THR A 355 -5.65 2.10 -28.21
CA THR A 355 -5.71 2.00 -26.75
C THR A 355 -4.74 0.93 -26.22
N LEU A 356 -4.73 -0.28 -26.81
CA LEU A 356 -3.77 -1.33 -26.42
C LEU A 356 -2.32 -0.89 -26.61
N ALA A 357 -2.00 -0.18 -27.68
CA ALA A 357 -0.64 0.35 -27.92
C ALA A 357 -0.23 1.37 -26.83
N ILE A 358 -1.16 2.24 -26.41
CA ILE A 358 -0.91 3.18 -25.32
C ILE A 358 -0.70 2.44 -24.00
N LEU A 359 -1.56 1.46 -23.66
CA LEU A 359 -1.40 0.66 -22.46
C LEU A 359 -0.06 -0.10 -22.46
N ALA A 360 0.31 -0.72 -23.59
CA ALA A 360 1.58 -1.42 -23.75
C ALA A 360 2.78 -0.48 -23.58
N GLY A 361 2.73 0.73 -24.15
CA GLY A 361 3.77 1.73 -23.99
C GLY A 361 3.93 2.20 -22.54
N MET A 362 2.85 2.50 -21.84
CA MET A 362 2.90 2.87 -20.42
C MET A 362 3.40 1.70 -19.56
N THR A 363 2.98 0.46 -19.86
CA THR A 363 3.48 -0.74 -19.17
C THR A 363 4.98 -0.93 -19.37
N LEU A 364 5.47 -0.73 -20.60
CA LEU A 364 6.91 -0.83 -20.90
C LEU A 364 7.71 0.21 -20.09
N VAL A 365 7.25 1.45 -20.04
CA VAL A 365 7.92 2.50 -19.26
C VAL A 365 7.94 2.13 -17.78
N ALA A 366 6.80 1.74 -17.20
CA ALA A 366 6.72 1.31 -15.79
C ALA A 366 7.63 0.09 -15.52
N PHE A 367 7.68 -0.87 -16.44
CA PHE A 367 8.53 -2.04 -16.35
C PHE A 367 10.02 -1.67 -16.35
N LEU A 368 10.44 -0.78 -17.25
CA LEU A 368 11.84 -0.35 -17.34
C LEU A 368 12.32 0.40 -16.09
N PHE A 369 11.45 1.09 -15.37
CA PHE A 369 11.81 1.70 -14.10
C PHE A 369 11.79 0.71 -12.94
N GLY A 370 10.90 -0.27 -12.95
CA GLY A 370 10.66 -1.15 -11.79
C GLY A 370 11.52 -2.42 -11.76
N THR A 371 12.14 -2.81 -12.89
CA THR A 371 12.94 -4.05 -12.97
C THR A 371 14.36 -3.87 -12.44
N VAL A 372 14.94 -4.95 -11.90
CA VAL A 372 16.37 -5.02 -11.54
C VAL A 372 17.22 -4.66 -12.77
N GLY A 373 18.23 -3.81 -12.59
CA GLY A 373 19.05 -3.28 -13.70
C GLY A 373 18.30 -2.34 -14.62
N GLY A 374 17.18 -1.78 -14.19
CA GLY A 374 16.34 -0.88 -14.96
C GLY A 374 16.80 0.60 -14.91
N LEU A 375 15.94 1.50 -15.41
CA LEU A 375 16.22 2.94 -15.42
C LEU A 375 16.34 3.53 -14.02
N SER A 376 15.76 2.88 -13.01
CA SER A 376 15.90 3.22 -11.59
C SER A 376 17.35 3.19 -11.12
N THR A 377 18.13 2.20 -11.57
CA THR A 377 19.57 2.10 -11.26
C THR A 377 20.35 3.34 -11.73
N LEU A 378 19.97 3.92 -12.90
CA LEU A 378 20.60 5.14 -13.38
C LEU A 378 20.23 6.36 -12.52
N LEU A 379 18.98 6.40 -12.02
CA LEU A 379 18.54 7.49 -11.14
C LEU A 379 19.21 7.44 -9.76
N SER A 380 19.60 6.26 -9.27
CA SER A 380 20.24 6.13 -7.96
C SER A 380 21.62 6.81 -7.86
N PHE A 381 22.27 7.08 -8.99
CA PHE A 381 23.54 7.82 -9.04
C PHE A 381 23.38 9.34 -8.87
N VAL A 382 22.17 9.86 -8.88
CA VAL A 382 21.87 11.30 -8.73
C VAL A 382 21.15 11.62 -7.41
N ASP A 383 21.40 10.83 -6.37
CA ASP A 383 20.81 10.98 -5.03
C ASP A 383 19.27 11.04 -5.05
N PHE A 384 18.67 10.09 -5.76
CA PHE A 384 17.23 10.03 -5.91
C PHE A 384 16.60 9.31 -4.71
N PRO A 385 15.67 9.93 -3.96
CA PRO A 385 15.25 9.44 -2.64
C PRO A 385 14.38 8.18 -2.66
N ILE A 386 14.00 7.66 -3.84
CA ILE A 386 13.15 6.49 -4.00
C ILE A 386 13.99 5.22 -4.09
N ARG A 387 13.80 4.29 -3.12
CA ARG A 387 14.48 2.97 -3.12
C ARG A 387 13.61 1.83 -3.65
N SER A 388 12.31 1.79 -3.29
CA SER A 388 11.45 0.61 -3.52
C SER A 388 10.70 0.71 -4.85
N TRP A 389 11.38 0.40 -5.95
CA TRP A 389 10.85 0.47 -7.31
C TRP A 389 9.88 -0.67 -7.65
N ASN A 390 9.89 -1.79 -6.90
CA ASN A 390 8.91 -2.87 -7.02
C ASN A 390 7.46 -2.39 -6.85
N ARG A 391 7.25 -1.30 -6.11
CA ARG A 391 5.93 -0.68 -5.84
C ARG A 391 5.24 -0.17 -7.09
N ILE A 392 5.97 0.06 -8.21
CA ILE A 392 5.39 0.44 -9.51
C ILE A 392 4.55 -0.70 -10.15
N ALA A 393 4.69 -1.94 -9.66
CA ALA A 393 3.97 -3.11 -10.16
C ALA A 393 2.44 -2.93 -10.12
N ILE A 394 1.89 -2.14 -9.20
CA ILE A 394 0.45 -1.88 -9.12
C ILE A 394 -0.07 -1.05 -10.31
N LEU A 395 0.77 -0.18 -10.90
CA LEU A 395 0.45 0.51 -12.15
C LEU A 395 0.37 -0.51 -13.31
N ILE A 396 1.34 -1.44 -13.35
CA ILE A 396 1.37 -2.53 -14.35
C ILE A 396 0.13 -3.41 -14.21
N ALA A 397 -0.26 -3.77 -12.99
CA ALA A 397 -1.46 -4.56 -12.71
C ALA A 397 -2.72 -3.92 -13.31
N MET A 398 -2.93 -2.62 -13.09
CA MET A 398 -4.10 -1.90 -13.63
C MET A 398 -4.09 -1.85 -15.17
N LEU A 399 -2.93 -1.58 -15.77
CA LEU A 399 -2.78 -1.54 -17.23
C LEU A 399 -3.00 -2.93 -17.86
N ALA A 400 -2.51 -3.98 -17.22
CA ALA A 400 -2.70 -5.37 -17.64
C ALA A 400 -4.18 -5.78 -17.58
N LEU A 401 -4.88 -5.48 -16.48
CA LEU A 401 -6.31 -5.73 -16.35
C LEU A 401 -7.14 -4.94 -17.38
N ALA A 402 -6.75 -3.71 -17.69
CA ALA A 402 -7.39 -2.93 -18.75
C ALA A 402 -7.26 -3.61 -20.13
N ALA A 403 -6.08 -4.17 -20.43
CA ALA A 403 -5.86 -4.92 -21.66
C ALA A 403 -6.73 -6.19 -21.70
N VAL A 404 -6.79 -6.96 -20.60
CA VAL A 404 -7.69 -8.12 -20.47
C VAL A 404 -9.13 -7.71 -20.77
N GLY A 405 -9.61 -6.62 -20.17
CA GLY A 405 -10.96 -6.11 -20.39
C GLY A 405 -11.27 -5.80 -21.87
N LEU A 406 -10.34 -5.14 -22.55
CA LEU A 406 -10.49 -4.83 -23.99
C LEU A 406 -10.48 -6.08 -24.87
N ILE A 407 -9.61 -7.05 -24.56
CA ILE A 407 -9.54 -8.35 -25.27
C ILE A 407 -10.82 -9.15 -25.06
N LEU A 408 -11.28 -9.27 -23.83
CA LEU A 408 -12.51 -10.01 -23.51
C LEU A 408 -13.76 -9.35 -24.10
N ASP A 409 -13.84 -8.02 -24.11
CA ASP A 409 -14.93 -7.31 -24.82
C ASP A 409 -14.94 -7.61 -26.31
N ARG A 410 -13.77 -7.81 -26.89
CA ARG A 410 -13.66 -8.21 -28.29
C ARG A 410 -14.11 -9.65 -28.50
N PHE A 411 -13.71 -10.54 -27.60
CA PHE A 411 -14.13 -11.93 -27.58
C PHE A 411 -15.66 -12.08 -27.44
N VAL A 412 -16.27 -11.38 -26.49
CA VAL A 412 -17.74 -11.36 -26.30
C VAL A 412 -18.44 -10.90 -27.60
N ARG A 413 -17.95 -9.82 -28.23
CA ARG A 413 -18.50 -9.35 -29.52
C ARG A 413 -18.35 -10.37 -30.64
N TRP A 414 -17.25 -11.10 -30.67
CA TRP A 414 -17.00 -12.16 -31.67
C TRP A 414 -17.97 -13.33 -31.48
N VAL A 415 -18.13 -13.84 -30.26
CA VAL A 415 -19.09 -14.90 -29.93
C VAL A 415 -20.51 -14.51 -30.37
N LEU A 416 -20.94 -13.30 -30.03
CA LEU A 416 -22.28 -12.80 -30.40
C LEU A 416 -22.50 -12.69 -31.92
N ARG A 417 -21.46 -12.34 -32.68
CA ARG A 417 -21.53 -12.32 -34.15
C ARG A 417 -21.66 -13.72 -34.74
N LYS A 418 -20.85 -14.66 -34.26
CA LYS A 418 -20.87 -16.05 -34.74
C LYS A 418 -22.20 -16.75 -34.45
N THR A 419 -22.82 -16.50 -33.28
CA THR A 419 -24.14 -17.03 -32.94
C THR A 419 -25.27 -16.40 -33.76
N ARG A 420 -25.09 -15.16 -34.25
CA ARG A 420 -26.05 -14.47 -35.09
C ARG A 420 -26.06 -15.02 -36.53
N SER A 421 -24.88 -15.28 -37.11
CA SER A 421 -24.78 -15.86 -38.45
C SER A 421 -25.43 -17.26 -38.52
N ARG A 422 -25.15 -18.12 -37.53
CA ARG A 422 -25.74 -19.48 -37.45
C ARG A 422 -27.27 -19.50 -37.27
N ARG A 423 -27.89 -18.42 -36.76
CA ARG A 423 -29.36 -18.32 -36.61
C ARG A 423 -30.04 -17.62 -37.78
N ALA A 424 -29.34 -16.87 -38.59
CA ALA A 424 -29.88 -16.28 -39.82
C ALA A 424 -30.20 -17.36 -40.85
N ASP A 425 -29.56 -18.54 -40.73
CA ASP A 425 -29.79 -19.69 -41.62
C ASP A 425 -30.88 -20.64 -41.11
N ALA A 426 -31.54 -20.34 -39.96
CA ALA A 426 -32.62 -21.18 -39.39
C ALA A 426 -34.01 -20.51 -39.61
N PRO A 427 -34.95 -21.17 -40.24
CA PRO A 427 -36.31 -20.64 -40.46
C PRO A 427 -37.11 -20.73 -39.15
N THR A 428 -37.11 -19.70 -38.32
CA THR A 428 -37.95 -19.66 -37.11
C THR A 428 -38.50 -18.28 -36.85
N GLY A 429 -39.85 -18.17 -36.85
CA GLY A 429 -40.62 -16.97 -36.56
C GLY A 429 -40.67 -16.50 -35.12
N HIS A 430 -39.56 -16.62 -34.35
CA HIS A 430 -39.50 -16.08 -33.00
C HIS A 430 -38.93 -14.65 -32.99
N PRO A 431 -39.52 -13.74 -32.22
CA PRO A 431 -39.04 -12.36 -32.12
C PRO A 431 -37.58 -12.33 -31.65
N ALA A 432 -36.72 -11.66 -32.44
CA ALA A 432 -35.31 -11.54 -32.15
C ALA A 432 -35.10 -10.79 -30.82
N THR A 433 -34.46 -11.43 -29.85
CA THR A 433 -34.02 -10.77 -28.60
C THR A 433 -33.15 -9.54 -28.93
N PRO A 434 -33.42 -8.39 -28.30
CA PRO A 434 -32.68 -7.18 -28.57
C PRO A 434 -31.16 -7.39 -28.36
N PRO A 435 -30.29 -6.75 -29.15
CA PRO A 435 -28.83 -6.97 -29.11
C PRO A 435 -28.19 -6.71 -27.74
N SER A 436 -28.81 -5.87 -26.92
CA SER A 436 -28.42 -5.57 -25.56
C SER A 436 -28.59 -6.74 -24.60
N ALA A 437 -29.76 -7.42 -24.62
CA ALA A 437 -30.05 -8.55 -23.73
C ALA A 437 -29.12 -9.75 -23.97
N ARG A 438 -28.80 -10.06 -25.22
CA ARG A 438 -27.86 -11.15 -25.57
C ARG A 438 -26.43 -10.92 -25.06
N ARG A 439 -26.02 -9.66 -24.92
CA ARG A 439 -24.66 -9.33 -24.43
C ARG A 439 -24.51 -9.70 -22.94
N TRP A 440 -25.58 -9.55 -22.15
CA TRP A 440 -25.58 -9.93 -20.73
C TRP A 440 -25.44 -11.45 -20.55
N ILE A 441 -26.04 -12.25 -21.40
CA ILE A 441 -26.01 -13.73 -21.35
C ILE A 441 -24.57 -14.27 -21.44
N VAL A 442 -23.66 -13.58 -22.12
CA VAL A 442 -22.26 -14.00 -22.26
C VAL A 442 -21.35 -13.26 -21.27
N ALA A 443 -21.58 -11.96 -21.09
CA ALA A 443 -20.68 -11.12 -20.30
C ALA A 443 -20.83 -11.35 -18.78
N VAL A 444 -22.03 -11.66 -18.28
CA VAL A 444 -22.23 -11.87 -16.84
C VAL A 444 -21.60 -13.18 -16.36
N PRO A 445 -21.83 -14.35 -16.99
CA PRO A 445 -21.14 -15.57 -16.57
C PRO A 445 -19.62 -15.44 -16.66
N LEU A 446 -19.10 -14.81 -17.71
CA LEU A 446 -17.66 -14.55 -17.83
C LEU A 446 -17.15 -13.66 -16.68
N ALA A 447 -17.87 -12.61 -16.32
CA ALA A 447 -17.51 -11.74 -15.18
C ALA A 447 -17.53 -12.50 -13.85
N VAL A 448 -18.52 -13.37 -13.63
CA VAL A 448 -18.59 -14.23 -12.43
C VAL A 448 -17.40 -15.19 -12.36
N VAL A 449 -17.09 -15.86 -13.47
CA VAL A 449 -15.93 -16.77 -13.54
C VAL A 449 -14.63 -16.02 -13.24
N LEU A 450 -14.44 -14.82 -13.80
CA LEU A 450 -13.27 -14.00 -13.53
C LEU A 450 -13.18 -13.63 -12.04
N MET A 451 -14.28 -13.23 -11.41
CA MET A 451 -14.29 -12.86 -9.98
C MET A 451 -14.01 -14.08 -9.09
N LEU A 452 -14.62 -15.23 -9.37
CA LEU A 452 -14.37 -16.45 -8.60
C LEU A 452 -12.91 -16.91 -8.73
N LEU A 453 -12.36 -16.86 -9.96
CA LEU A 453 -10.95 -17.15 -10.19
C LEU A 453 -10.03 -16.17 -9.46
N ALA A 454 -10.38 -14.88 -9.43
CA ALA A 454 -9.59 -13.87 -8.73
C ALA A 454 -9.60 -14.08 -7.21
N VAL A 455 -10.76 -14.33 -6.61
CA VAL A 455 -10.85 -14.63 -5.17
C VAL A 455 -10.03 -15.86 -4.81
N TRP A 456 -10.09 -16.89 -5.67
CA TRP A 456 -9.30 -18.10 -5.47
C TRP A 456 -7.78 -17.87 -5.61
N ASP A 457 -7.35 -17.04 -6.56
CA ASP A 457 -5.94 -16.83 -6.90
C ASP A 457 -5.26 -15.73 -6.08
N GLN A 458 -5.99 -14.65 -5.78
CA GLN A 458 -5.38 -13.41 -5.28
C GLN A 458 -5.52 -13.20 -3.77
N ILE A 459 -6.59 -13.70 -3.16
CA ILE A 459 -6.77 -13.57 -1.70
C ILE A 459 -5.95 -14.67 -1.02
N PRO A 460 -5.02 -14.33 -0.12
CA PRO A 460 -4.23 -15.33 0.59
C PRO A 460 -5.13 -16.22 1.46
N PRO A 461 -4.77 -17.49 1.66
CA PRO A 461 -5.46 -18.31 2.65
C PRO A 461 -5.24 -17.74 4.04
N ILE A 462 -6.28 -17.81 4.87
CA ILE A 462 -6.16 -17.48 6.29
C ILE A 462 -5.43 -18.62 6.99
N ASP A 463 -4.43 -18.25 7.80
CA ASP A 463 -3.83 -19.15 8.75
C ASP A 463 -4.46 -18.90 10.15
N PRO A 464 -5.33 -19.79 10.63
CA PRO A 464 -5.97 -19.62 11.93
C PRO A 464 -4.97 -19.65 13.09
N ALA A 465 -3.86 -20.40 12.96
CA ALA A 465 -2.85 -20.47 14.00
C ALA A 465 -2.05 -19.17 14.09
N ALA A 466 -1.66 -18.61 12.94
CA ALA A 466 -1.00 -17.31 12.90
C ALA A 466 -1.90 -16.19 13.45
N ARG A 467 -3.21 -16.20 13.11
CA ARG A 467 -4.17 -15.24 13.67
C ARG A 467 -4.31 -15.38 15.19
N ALA A 468 -4.45 -16.61 15.69
CA ALA A 468 -4.54 -16.86 17.12
C ALA A 468 -3.25 -16.43 17.87
N ALA A 469 -2.08 -16.65 17.28
CA ALA A 469 -0.81 -16.18 17.83
C ALA A 469 -0.73 -14.64 17.86
N THR A 470 -1.24 -13.95 16.83
CA THR A 470 -1.32 -12.48 16.82
C THR A 470 -2.20 -11.96 17.96
N VAL A 471 -3.39 -12.55 18.15
CA VAL A 471 -4.30 -12.18 19.24
C VAL A 471 -3.65 -12.44 20.60
N ALA A 472 -3.07 -13.63 20.80
CA ALA A 472 -2.41 -13.98 22.06
C ALA A 472 -1.25 -13.04 22.41
N SER A 473 -0.45 -12.64 21.41
CA SER A 473 0.64 -11.67 21.59
C SER A 473 0.11 -10.28 21.93
N TYR A 474 -0.96 -9.83 21.27
CA TYR A 474 -1.61 -8.55 21.54
C TYR A 474 -2.18 -8.50 22.97
N ASP A 475 -2.90 -9.55 23.38
CA ASP A 475 -3.50 -9.65 24.72
C ASP A 475 -2.42 -9.75 25.82
N SER A 476 -1.30 -10.43 25.54
CA SER A 476 -0.15 -10.50 26.43
C SER A 476 0.48 -9.14 26.67
N ASP A 477 0.70 -8.37 25.59
CA ASP A 477 1.25 -7.02 25.67
C ASP A 477 0.30 -6.08 26.44
N ASP A 478 -1.01 -6.15 26.14
CA ASP A 478 -2.05 -5.33 26.79
C ASP A 478 -2.08 -5.58 28.29
N SER A 479 -2.19 -6.86 28.69
CA SER A 479 -2.23 -7.23 30.12
C SER A 479 -0.95 -6.87 30.86
N PHE A 480 0.22 -7.02 30.19
CA PHE A 480 1.50 -6.65 30.76
C PHE A 480 1.60 -5.14 31.03
N VAL A 481 1.25 -4.31 30.05
CA VAL A 481 1.31 -2.86 30.19
C VAL A 481 0.32 -2.36 31.25
N GLN A 482 -0.90 -2.89 31.29
CA GLN A 482 -1.87 -2.59 32.35
C GLN A 482 -1.32 -2.94 33.74
N GLN A 483 -0.58 -4.04 33.89
CA GLN A 483 0.07 -4.39 35.14
C GLN A 483 1.21 -3.41 35.49
N VAL A 484 1.99 -2.95 34.51
CA VAL A 484 3.00 -1.90 34.72
C VAL A 484 2.34 -0.60 35.20
N GLU A 485 1.25 -0.15 34.56
CA GLU A 485 0.51 1.06 34.92
C GLU A 485 -0.08 1.00 36.34
N GLN A 486 -0.49 -0.19 36.82
CA GLN A 486 -0.94 -0.41 38.17
C GLN A 486 0.20 -0.39 39.21
N THR A 487 1.44 -0.59 38.75
CA THR A 487 2.62 -0.71 39.62
C THR A 487 3.34 0.62 39.84
N VAL A 488 3.29 1.51 38.84
CA VAL A 488 3.98 2.80 38.86
C VAL A 488 3.01 3.99 38.82
N ALA A 489 3.52 5.20 39.09
CA ALA A 489 2.67 6.40 39.05
C ALA A 489 2.37 6.81 37.59
N PRO A 490 1.19 7.41 37.34
CA PRO A 490 0.87 7.99 36.04
C PRO A 490 1.95 8.99 35.56
N GLY A 491 2.25 9.00 34.28
CA GLY A 491 3.28 9.86 33.68
C GLY A 491 4.72 9.39 33.90
N CYS A 492 4.89 8.22 34.50
CA CYS A 492 6.19 7.62 34.79
C CYS A 492 6.94 7.31 33.49
N LEU A 493 8.26 7.53 33.50
CA LEU A 493 9.13 7.14 32.39
C LEU A 493 9.58 5.70 32.57
N ILE A 494 9.34 4.87 31.56
CA ILE A 494 9.79 3.48 31.48
C ILE A 494 10.94 3.40 30.47
N TYR A 495 12.10 2.92 30.93
CA TYR A 495 13.25 2.69 30.05
C TYR A 495 13.19 1.30 29.42
N GLN A 496 13.45 1.21 28.11
CA GLN A 496 13.35 -0.05 27.37
C GLN A 496 14.73 -0.60 27.01
N LEU A 497 14.89 -1.91 27.14
CA LEU A 497 16.10 -2.66 26.79
C LEU A 497 15.77 -3.87 25.89
N PRO A 498 16.66 -4.13 24.88
CA PRO A 498 17.75 -3.27 24.47
C PRO A 498 17.21 -1.96 23.88
N TYR A 499 17.98 -0.91 23.83
CA TYR A 499 17.59 0.29 23.10
C TYR A 499 17.96 0.13 21.63
N ILE A 500 16.97 0.09 20.73
CA ILE A 500 17.18 0.02 19.28
C ILE A 500 16.84 1.40 18.68
N PRO A 501 17.81 2.14 18.13
CA PRO A 501 17.56 3.48 17.61
C PRO A 501 16.51 3.49 16.49
N PHE A 502 15.45 4.27 16.65
CA PHE A 502 14.33 4.36 15.71
C PHE A 502 14.49 5.58 14.78
N PRO A 503 14.08 5.54 13.49
CA PRO A 503 13.67 4.39 12.70
C PRO A 503 14.80 3.78 11.85
N GLU A 504 14.50 2.72 11.12
CA GLU A 504 15.38 2.08 10.12
C GLU A 504 16.71 1.58 10.68
N SER A 505 16.70 1.02 11.91
CA SER A 505 17.86 0.33 12.47
C SER A 505 17.86 -1.17 12.16
N PRO A 506 19.03 -1.80 12.02
CA PRO A 506 19.10 -3.25 11.88
C PRO A 506 18.45 -3.95 13.09
N PRO A 507 17.79 -5.11 12.88
CA PRO A 507 17.19 -5.86 13.98
C PRO A 507 18.26 -6.42 14.92
N VAL A 508 17.94 -6.48 16.22
CA VAL A 508 18.76 -7.10 17.26
C VAL A 508 18.14 -8.46 17.60
N ASN A 509 18.84 -9.55 17.28
CA ASN A 509 18.35 -10.92 17.46
C ASN A 509 16.90 -11.16 16.93
N GLY A 510 16.55 -10.49 15.80
CA GLY A 510 15.25 -10.60 15.17
C GLY A 510 14.20 -9.59 15.65
N VAL A 511 14.44 -8.87 16.74
CA VAL A 511 13.60 -7.76 17.22
C VAL A 511 13.94 -6.51 16.42
N THR A 512 12.95 -5.87 15.83
CA THR A 512 13.09 -4.64 15.04
C THR A 512 12.93 -3.41 15.95
N ASP A 513 13.39 -2.27 15.46
CA ASP A 513 13.16 -0.97 16.11
C ASP A 513 11.67 -0.63 16.31
N SER A 514 10.80 -1.11 15.43
CA SER A 514 9.35 -0.95 15.57
C SER A 514 8.74 -1.86 16.63
N ASP A 515 9.38 -3.00 16.97
CA ASP A 515 8.89 -3.87 18.05
C ASP A 515 8.93 -3.19 19.41
N GLU A 516 9.85 -2.25 19.62
CA GLU A 516 9.93 -1.46 20.85
C GLU A 516 8.72 -0.52 21.07
N LEU A 517 7.90 -0.30 20.03
CA LEU A 517 6.67 0.49 20.13
C LEU A 517 5.50 -0.30 20.73
N ARG A 518 5.61 -1.63 20.89
CA ARG A 518 4.53 -2.49 21.38
C ARG A 518 4.00 -2.05 22.74
N PRO A 519 4.82 -1.82 23.78
CA PRO A 519 4.30 -1.37 25.08
C PRO A 519 3.58 -0.01 24.99
N PHE A 520 4.10 0.93 24.20
CA PHE A 520 3.43 2.21 23.98
C PHE A 520 2.02 2.06 23.40
N LEU A 521 1.81 1.11 22.48
CA LEU A 521 0.51 0.93 21.84
C LEU A 521 -0.62 0.57 22.83
N HIS A 522 -0.28 -0.04 23.97
CA HIS A 522 -1.22 -0.44 25.02
C HIS A 522 -1.23 0.48 26.23
N SER A 523 -0.36 1.50 26.27
CA SER A 523 -0.20 2.39 27.41
C SER A 523 -1.10 3.61 27.31
N ASP A 524 -1.77 3.96 28.39
CA ASP A 524 -2.59 5.17 28.48
C ASP A 524 -1.85 6.33 29.17
N ASP A 525 -1.02 6.03 30.19
CA ASP A 525 -0.50 7.03 31.10
C ASP A 525 1.04 7.05 31.24
N LEU A 526 1.78 6.17 30.53
CA LEU A 526 3.22 6.06 30.70
C LEU A 526 4.00 6.70 29.55
N ARG A 527 5.24 7.10 29.85
CA ARG A 527 6.19 7.61 28.85
C ARG A 527 7.26 6.56 28.58
N TRP A 528 7.56 6.31 27.32
CA TRP A 528 8.46 5.25 26.86
C TRP A 528 9.74 5.80 26.24
N SER A 529 10.90 5.27 26.64
CA SER A 529 12.20 5.76 26.13
C SER A 529 12.44 5.46 24.65
N ALA A 530 11.89 4.36 24.14
CA ALA A 530 12.04 4.00 22.73
C ALA A 530 11.17 4.85 21.79
N GLY A 531 11.38 4.72 20.49
CA GLY A 531 10.63 5.41 19.44
C GLY A 531 11.03 6.85 19.19
N GLY A 532 11.96 7.43 19.96
CA GLY A 532 12.55 8.73 19.64
C GLY A 532 13.33 8.68 18.31
N ILE A 533 13.25 9.74 17.50
CA ILE A 533 13.95 9.77 16.22
C ILE A 533 15.46 9.92 16.43
N LYS A 534 16.23 8.91 16.02
CA LYS A 534 17.69 8.88 16.12
C LYS A 534 18.36 10.05 15.37
N GLY A 535 19.60 10.39 15.75
CA GLY A 535 20.35 11.49 15.14
C GLY A 535 20.12 12.85 15.79
N ARG A 536 19.39 12.89 16.90
CA ARG A 536 19.28 14.04 17.79
C ARG A 536 19.98 13.73 19.11
N ALA A 537 20.97 14.57 19.48
CA ALA A 537 21.81 14.32 20.64
C ALA A 537 21.03 13.95 21.92
N PRO A 538 19.92 14.62 22.31
CA PRO A 538 19.19 14.23 23.51
C PRO A 538 18.59 12.81 23.44
N ILE A 539 18.12 12.38 22.27
CA ILE A 539 17.58 11.03 22.05
C ILE A 539 18.72 10.00 22.06
N ASP A 540 19.81 10.29 21.34
CA ASP A 540 20.94 9.36 21.23
C ASP A 540 21.67 9.22 22.58
N ASP A 541 21.74 10.28 23.40
CA ASP A 541 22.32 10.25 24.76
C ASP A 541 21.52 9.32 25.68
N VAL A 542 20.17 9.37 25.65
CA VAL A 542 19.32 8.45 26.41
C VAL A 542 19.50 7.01 25.91
N GLY A 543 19.58 6.81 24.59
CA GLY A 543 19.87 5.51 24.00
C GLY A 543 21.21 4.92 24.44
N ALA A 544 22.23 5.77 24.59
CA ALA A 544 23.56 5.35 25.01
C ALA A 544 23.60 4.77 26.45
N TYR A 545 22.60 5.05 27.29
CA TYR A 545 22.53 4.47 28.63
C TYR A 545 22.45 2.94 28.61
N ALA A 546 21.85 2.35 27.60
CA ALA A 546 21.79 0.89 27.43
C ALA A 546 23.18 0.22 27.31
N SER A 547 24.21 0.98 26.94
CA SER A 547 25.60 0.48 26.84
C SER A 547 26.40 0.57 28.13
N LEU A 548 25.84 1.20 29.17
CA LEU A 548 26.50 1.36 30.46
C LEU A 548 26.41 0.07 31.28
N ALA A 549 27.37 -0.12 32.20
CA ALA A 549 27.21 -1.15 33.24
C ALA A 549 25.97 -0.84 34.10
N VAL A 550 25.25 -1.86 34.54
CA VAL A 550 23.95 -1.72 35.23
C VAL A 550 23.95 -0.67 36.36
N PRO A 551 24.95 -0.59 37.28
CA PRO A 551 24.92 0.45 38.30
C PRO A 551 25.03 1.88 37.75
N ALA A 552 25.83 2.08 36.69
CA ALA A 552 25.97 3.39 36.03
C ALA A 552 24.72 3.74 35.22
N MET A 553 24.13 2.77 34.58
CA MET A 553 22.85 2.92 33.88
C MET A 553 21.74 3.34 34.83
N LEU A 554 21.58 2.69 35.97
CA LEU A 554 20.58 3.05 36.99
C LEU A 554 20.80 4.48 37.53
N MET A 555 22.04 4.91 37.73
CA MET A 555 22.31 6.31 38.09
C MET A 555 21.89 7.29 36.99
N ALA A 556 22.15 6.97 35.71
CA ALA A 556 21.72 7.80 34.59
C ALA A 556 20.19 7.84 34.46
N LEU A 557 19.53 6.70 34.64
CA LEU A 557 18.07 6.58 34.62
C LEU A 557 17.38 7.36 35.75
N ASN A 558 17.99 7.36 36.94
CA ASN A 558 17.52 8.20 38.06
C ASN A 558 17.63 9.71 37.71
N GLY A 559 18.63 10.10 36.92
CA GLY A 559 18.81 11.49 36.46
C GLY A 559 17.73 11.97 35.49
N ILE A 560 16.95 11.08 34.90
CA ILE A 560 15.83 11.37 34.01
C ILE A 560 14.46 10.93 34.61
N ASP A 561 14.42 10.66 35.91
CA ASP A 561 13.23 10.24 36.66
C ASP A 561 12.55 8.98 36.07
N ALA A 562 13.34 7.99 35.64
CA ALA A 562 12.80 6.71 35.21
C ALA A 562 12.38 5.86 36.40
N CYS A 563 11.14 5.35 36.38
CA CYS A 563 10.57 4.58 37.48
C CYS A 563 10.63 3.06 37.25
N GLY A 564 10.96 2.63 36.07
CA GLY A 564 11.03 1.21 35.73
C GLY A 564 11.78 0.95 34.44
N ILE A 565 12.17 -0.30 34.28
CA ILE A 565 12.83 -0.83 33.09
C ILE A 565 11.99 -1.96 32.53
N VAL A 566 11.75 -1.96 31.22
CA VAL A 566 11.17 -3.08 30.48
C VAL A 566 12.24 -3.71 29.61
N VAL A 567 12.44 -5.01 29.76
CA VAL A 567 13.36 -5.80 28.96
C VAL A 567 12.59 -6.62 27.94
N ASP A 568 12.80 -6.40 26.64
CA ASP A 568 12.33 -7.33 25.59
C ASP A 568 13.29 -8.52 25.51
N ARG A 569 12.92 -9.60 26.15
CA ARG A 569 13.74 -10.83 26.28
C ARG A 569 14.04 -11.48 24.92
N ALA A 570 13.18 -11.28 23.92
CA ALA A 570 13.39 -11.83 22.58
C ALA A 570 14.61 -11.25 21.86
N ALA A 571 15.05 -10.08 22.26
CA ALA A 571 16.25 -9.43 21.71
C ALA A 571 17.57 -10.00 22.21
N TYR A 572 17.55 -10.92 23.19
CA TYR A 572 18.73 -11.51 23.78
C TYR A 572 18.86 -12.99 23.45
N THR A 573 20.09 -13.46 23.21
CA THR A 573 20.36 -14.86 22.87
C THR A 573 20.15 -15.83 24.04
N ASP A 574 20.27 -15.33 25.27
CA ASP A 574 20.01 -16.03 26.54
C ASP A 574 18.60 -15.76 27.07
N HIS A 575 17.71 -15.23 26.25
CA HIS A 575 16.37 -14.79 26.69
C HIS A 575 16.42 -13.68 27.76
N GLY A 576 17.48 -12.89 27.84
CA GLY A 576 17.64 -11.78 28.75
C GLY A 576 17.85 -12.17 30.22
N ASP A 577 18.15 -13.45 30.48
CA ASP A 577 18.29 -13.93 31.86
C ASP A 577 19.44 -13.25 32.60
N ASP A 578 20.55 -12.99 31.93
CA ASP A 578 21.71 -12.33 32.54
C ASP A 578 21.41 -10.87 32.88
N ILE A 579 20.86 -10.09 31.95
CA ILE A 579 20.54 -8.67 32.19
C ILE A 579 19.44 -8.50 33.24
N VAL A 580 18.40 -9.33 33.22
CA VAL A 580 17.34 -9.32 34.24
C VAL A 580 17.92 -9.62 35.62
N ALA A 581 18.74 -10.66 35.76
CA ALA A 581 19.38 -11.01 37.03
C ALA A 581 20.36 -9.91 37.53
N GLN A 582 21.03 -9.18 36.65
CA GLN A 582 21.86 -8.03 37.01
C GLN A 582 21.02 -6.87 37.52
N LEU A 583 19.91 -6.56 36.83
CA LEU A 583 18.98 -5.50 37.22
C LEU A 583 18.33 -5.78 38.57
N GLU A 584 17.79 -6.98 38.77
CA GLU A 584 17.18 -7.39 40.06
C GLU A 584 18.16 -7.28 41.22
N ARG A 585 19.40 -7.73 41.04
CA ARG A 585 20.45 -7.60 42.05
C ARG A 585 20.81 -6.14 42.37
N ALA A 586 20.80 -5.28 41.38
CA ALA A 586 21.19 -3.89 41.54
C ALA A 586 20.07 -3.02 42.11
N THR A 587 18.81 -3.30 41.78
CA THR A 587 17.63 -2.57 42.30
C THR A 587 17.16 -3.10 43.65
N GLY A 588 17.48 -4.34 43.99
CA GLY A 588 16.97 -4.99 45.19
C GLY A 588 15.45 -5.19 45.20
N THR A 589 14.79 -5.08 44.10
CA THR A 589 13.33 -5.01 43.96
C THR A 589 12.72 -6.30 43.38
N GLY A 590 13.25 -7.47 43.69
CA GLY A 590 12.64 -8.75 43.24
C GLY A 590 11.14 -8.89 43.47
N ALA A 591 10.56 -8.11 44.40
CA ALA A 591 9.12 -8.08 44.64
C ALA A 591 8.31 -7.24 43.64
N SER A 592 8.94 -6.34 42.85
CA SER A 592 8.29 -5.55 41.80
C SER A 592 8.70 -5.96 40.39
N ALA A 593 9.32 -7.13 40.23
CA ALA A 593 9.62 -7.72 38.93
C ALA A 593 8.55 -8.72 38.50
N PHE A 594 8.10 -8.66 37.25
CA PHE A 594 7.17 -9.62 36.67
C PHE A 594 7.32 -9.70 35.14
N ASP A 595 6.91 -10.84 34.60
CA ASP A 595 6.97 -11.13 33.17
C ASP A 595 5.60 -10.96 32.51
N SER A 596 5.61 -10.70 31.19
CA SER A 596 4.42 -10.82 30.35
C SER A 596 3.96 -12.28 30.25
N ALA A 597 2.68 -12.49 29.93
CA ALA A 597 2.08 -13.83 29.88
C ALA A 597 2.77 -14.76 28.86
N ASP A 598 3.30 -14.21 27.78
CA ASP A 598 4.07 -14.95 26.77
C ASP A 598 5.59 -15.03 27.07
N GLY A 599 6.03 -14.41 28.16
CA GLY A 599 7.44 -14.35 28.57
C GLY A 599 8.33 -13.45 27.70
N ARG A 600 7.74 -12.62 26.87
CA ARG A 600 8.50 -11.71 26.00
C ARG A 600 9.08 -10.53 26.79
N PHE A 601 8.28 -9.90 27.64
CA PHE A 601 8.68 -8.71 28.39
C PHE A 601 8.86 -9.02 29.88
N THR A 602 9.86 -8.41 30.49
CA THR A 602 10.04 -8.37 31.94
C THR A 602 10.08 -6.91 32.40
N PHE A 603 9.22 -6.57 33.36
CA PHE A 603 9.27 -5.29 34.06
C PHE A 603 10.10 -5.40 35.32
N ILE A 604 10.91 -4.37 35.59
CA ILE A 604 11.70 -4.22 36.84
C ILE A 604 11.53 -2.78 37.32
N GLY A 605 10.95 -2.61 38.50
CA GLY A 605 10.85 -1.29 39.16
C GLY A 605 12.22 -0.75 39.58
N THR A 606 12.46 0.55 39.36
CA THR A 606 13.72 1.21 39.72
C THR A 606 13.60 2.04 40.99
N ALA A 607 12.38 2.15 41.58
CA ALA A 607 12.15 3.00 42.72
C ALA A 607 12.66 2.41 44.04
N PRO A 608 12.91 3.24 45.00
CA PRO A 608 12.04 3.24 46.17
C PRO A 608 10.95 4.28 46.05
#